data_0d4bea00c947f86ff36a47446c55106a
#
_entry.id   0d4bea00c947f86ff36a47446c55106a
#
_cell.length_a   1.000
_cell.length_b   1.000
_cell.length_c   1.000
_cell.angle_alpha   90.00
_cell.angle_beta   90.00
_cell.angle_gamma   90.00
#
_symmetry.space_group_name_H-M   'P 1'
#
loop_
_entity.id
_entity.type
_entity.pdbx_description
1 polymer ?
#
loop_
_entity_poly.entity_id
_entity_poly.type
_entity_poly.pdbx_seq_one_letter_code
_entity_poly.pdbx_strand_id
1 'polypeptide(L)'
;KALEMSWNKEVFAYFMEMGTGKSKVLLDNVAMLFDKGKINSVLIVAPKGVYKNWYDSEIPEHLAEHIDRNVVLWKALITKEQKSNLDSLFEQNFTKLQILIMNVEALSTRKGLDFAHQFLNVKKALFAIDESTTIKNPGAKRTKNIIQLSTLGKYRRILTGSPVTKS
;
A
#
# COMPACT_ATOMS: atom_id res chain seq x y z
N LYS A 1 5.94 16.24 -11.71
CA LYS A 1 4.71 16.71 -11.96
C LYS A 1 3.63 16.01 -11.24
N ALA A 2 3.47 14.73 -11.39
CA ALA A 2 2.47 13.98 -10.65
C ALA A 2 2.64 14.16 -9.17
N LEU A 3 3.88 14.18 -8.69
CA LEU A 3 4.15 14.34 -7.29
C LEU A 3 3.71 15.70 -6.78
N GLU A 4 4.02 16.74 -7.53
CA GLU A 4 3.64 18.08 -7.11
C GLU A 4 2.13 18.23 -7.01
N MET A 5 1.40 17.52 -7.86
CA MET A 5 -0.03 17.65 -7.88
C MET A 5 -0.71 16.79 -6.85
N SER A 6 -0.08 15.70 -6.44
CA SER A 6 -0.76 14.71 -5.62
C SER A 6 -0.27 14.53 -4.21
N TRP A 7 0.85 15.14 -3.84
CA TRP A 7 1.49 14.73 -2.59
C TRP A 7 0.60 14.83 -1.35
N ASN A 8 -0.32 15.77 -1.30
CA ASN A 8 -1.19 15.85 -0.14
C ASN A 8 -2.66 15.65 -0.45
N LYS A 9 -2.99 15.10 -1.61
CA LYS A 9 -4.37 14.79 -1.90
C LYS A 9 -4.75 13.47 -1.27
N GLU A 10 -5.95 13.39 -0.75
CA GLU A 10 -6.39 12.17 -0.09
C GLU A 10 -6.64 11.04 -1.07
N VAL A 11 -7.13 11.35 -2.26
CA VAL A 11 -7.36 10.34 -3.28
C VAL A 11 -6.69 10.77 -4.57
N PHE A 12 -5.91 9.89 -5.13
CA PHE A 12 -5.24 10.19 -6.40
C PHE A 12 -4.85 8.90 -7.11
N ALA A 13 -5.01 8.89 -8.41
CA ALA A 13 -4.62 7.76 -9.24
C ALA A 13 -3.43 8.15 -10.10
N TYR A 14 -2.42 7.30 -10.13
CA TYR A 14 -1.26 7.51 -10.99
C TYR A 14 -1.45 6.67 -12.25
N PHE A 15 -1.65 7.34 -13.37
CA PHE A 15 -1.85 6.67 -14.65
C PHE A 15 -0.55 6.69 -15.41
N MET A 16 0.30 5.74 -15.15
CA MET A 16 1.60 5.67 -15.79
C MET A 16 1.80 4.28 -16.38
N GLU A 17 2.56 4.22 -17.44
CA GLU A 17 2.82 2.93 -18.06
C GLU A 17 3.63 2.05 -17.14
N MET A 18 3.47 0.75 -17.30
CA MET A 18 4.23 -0.18 -16.54
C MET A 18 5.71 0.07 -16.69
N GLY A 19 6.42 0.04 -15.59
CA GLY A 19 7.85 0.19 -15.63
C GLY A 19 8.34 1.62 -15.81
N THR A 20 7.45 2.59 -15.78
CA THR A 20 7.87 3.97 -16.02
C THR A 20 7.86 4.81 -14.76
N GLY A 21 8.18 4.22 -13.63
CA GLY A 21 8.40 5.00 -12.43
C GLY A 21 7.22 5.24 -11.54
N LYS A 22 6.13 4.50 -11.73
CA LYS A 22 4.97 4.70 -10.87
C LYS A 22 5.29 4.38 -9.41
N SER A 23 6.14 3.39 -9.17
CA SER A 23 6.53 3.04 -7.81
C SER A 23 7.32 4.17 -7.18
N LYS A 24 8.22 4.76 -7.95
CA LYS A 24 9.02 5.85 -7.43
C LYS A 24 8.15 7.04 -7.08
N VAL A 25 7.18 7.37 -7.93
CA VAL A 25 6.28 8.49 -7.65
C VAL A 25 5.49 8.23 -6.37
N LEU A 26 4.98 7.02 -6.22
CA LEU A 26 4.26 6.68 -5.02
C LEU A 26 5.15 6.80 -3.79
N LEU A 27 6.35 6.24 -3.84
CA LEU A 27 7.23 6.23 -2.67
C LEU A 27 7.77 7.61 -2.35
N ASP A 28 7.96 8.46 -3.36
CA ASP A 28 8.30 9.85 -3.09
C ASP A 28 7.15 10.57 -2.38
N ASN A 29 5.92 10.29 -2.80
CA ASN A 29 4.74 10.87 -2.15
C ASN A 29 4.63 10.38 -0.70
N VAL A 30 4.88 9.10 -0.47
CA VAL A 30 4.86 8.52 0.87
C VAL A 30 5.90 9.22 1.75
N ALA A 31 7.11 9.42 1.23
CA ALA A 31 8.16 10.06 1.99
C ALA A 31 7.78 11.49 2.38
N MET A 32 7.19 12.22 1.44
CA MET A 32 6.77 13.59 1.72
C MET A 32 5.68 13.64 2.79
N LEU A 33 4.71 12.75 2.69
CA LEU A 33 3.62 12.74 3.67
C LEU A 33 4.12 12.32 5.05
N PHE A 34 5.05 11.38 5.09
CA PHE A 34 5.62 10.95 6.35
C PHE A 34 6.45 12.08 6.99
N ASP A 35 7.27 12.75 6.18
CA ASP A 35 8.10 13.84 6.68
C ASP A 35 7.25 15.00 7.22
N LYS A 36 6.07 15.18 6.66
CA LYS A 36 5.18 16.24 7.11
C LYS A 36 4.23 15.80 8.22
N GLY A 37 4.40 14.58 8.70
CA GLY A 37 3.57 14.08 9.80
C GLY A 37 2.15 13.74 9.42
N LYS A 38 1.87 13.59 8.13
CA LYS A 38 0.52 13.30 7.65
C LYS A 38 0.17 11.83 7.74
N ILE A 39 1.16 10.96 7.61
CA ILE A 39 0.95 9.52 7.73
C ILE A 39 2.04 8.92 8.61
N ASN A 40 1.77 7.76 9.18
CA ASN A 40 2.79 6.99 9.88
C ASN A 40 2.86 5.56 9.35
N SER A 41 2.01 5.20 8.40
CA SER A 41 1.93 3.83 7.92
C SER A 41 1.48 3.80 6.48
N VAL A 42 1.75 2.68 5.80
CA VAL A 42 1.35 2.47 4.42
C VAL A 42 0.92 1.01 4.28
N LEU A 43 -0.21 0.80 3.61
CA LEU A 43 -0.60 -0.55 3.19
C LEU A 43 -0.55 -0.58 1.67
N ILE A 44 0.27 -1.48 1.13
CA ILE A 44 0.39 -1.65 -0.31
C ILE A 44 -0.22 -3.00 -0.69
N VAL A 45 -1.16 -2.99 -1.62
CA VAL A 45 -1.81 -4.20 -2.10
C VAL A 45 -1.46 -4.36 -3.58
N ALA A 46 -0.97 -5.53 -3.95
CA ALA A 46 -0.55 -5.81 -5.31
C ALA A 46 -0.90 -7.25 -5.67
N PRO A 47 -0.91 -7.61 -6.96
CA PRO A 47 -1.16 -8.98 -7.35
C PRO A 47 -0.12 -9.94 -6.78
N LYS A 48 -0.52 -11.19 -6.60
CA LYS A 48 0.34 -12.17 -5.97
C LYS A 48 1.72 -12.27 -6.62
N GLY A 49 1.80 -12.15 -7.93
CA GLY A 49 3.08 -12.25 -8.61
C GLY A 49 3.96 -11.02 -8.50
N VAL A 50 3.44 -9.93 -7.94
CA VAL A 50 4.13 -8.66 -7.91
C VAL A 50 4.40 -8.15 -6.50
N TYR A 51 3.57 -8.53 -5.53
CA TYR A 51 3.64 -7.89 -4.22
C TYR A 51 4.99 -8.10 -3.52
N LYS A 52 5.63 -9.22 -3.78
CA LYS A 52 6.93 -9.50 -3.18
C LYS A 52 8.00 -8.57 -3.75
N ASN A 53 7.84 -8.15 -5.00
CA ASN A 53 8.78 -7.25 -5.63
C ASN A 53 8.80 -5.89 -4.94
N TRP A 54 7.68 -5.46 -4.38
CA TRP A 54 7.67 -4.24 -3.60
C TRP A 54 8.60 -4.35 -2.40
N TYR A 55 8.59 -5.52 -1.75
CA TYR A 55 9.44 -5.75 -0.60
C TYR A 55 10.91 -5.88 -0.99
N ASP A 56 11.18 -6.63 -2.06
CA ASP A 56 12.56 -6.95 -2.44
C ASP A 56 13.26 -5.84 -3.19
N SER A 57 12.53 -5.07 -3.99
CA SER A 57 13.14 -4.12 -4.90
C SER A 57 12.60 -2.71 -4.83
N GLU A 58 11.30 -2.53 -4.94
CA GLU A 58 10.76 -1.18 -5.12
C GLU A 58 11.02 -0.29 -3.91
N ILE A 59 10.72 -0.78 -2.73
CA ILE A 59 10.92 0.02 -1.52
C ILE A 59 12.40 0.27 -1.26
N PRO A 60 13.27 -0.75 -1.31
CA PRO A 60 14.69 -0.47 -1.09
C PRO A 60 15.30 0.49 -2.10
N GLU A 61 14.82 0.45 -3.35
CA GLU A 61 15.40 1.28 -4.39
C GLU A 61 14.84 2.67 -4.45
N HIS A 62 13.58 2.85 -4.12
CA HIS A 62 12.90 4.12 -4.40
C HIS A 62 12.44 4.90 -3.18
N LEU A 63 12.33 4.29 -2.04
CA LEU A 63 11.96 5.05 -0.85
C LEU A 63 13.19 5.82 -0.36
N ALA A 64 13.02 7.09 -0.06
CA ALA A 64 14.14 7.95 0.34
C ALA A 64 14.91 7.35 1.51
N GLU A 65 16.23 7.40 1.44
CA GLU A 65 17.08 6.74 2.43
C GLU A 65 16.92 7.30 3.83
N HIS A 66 16.57 8.56 3.95
CA HIS A 66 16.44 9.14 5.29
C HIS A 66 15.20 8.66 6.03
N ILE A 67 14.30 7.95 5.33
CA ILE A 67 13.08 7.45 5.96
C ILE A 67 13.38 6.11 6.63
N ASP A 68 13.38 6.09 7.95
CA ASP A 68 13.48 4.84 8.69
C ASP A 68 12.18 4.08 8.49
N ARG A 69 12.26 2.78 8.32
CA ARG A 69 11.09 2.00 7.96
C ARG A 69 11.10 0.62 8.58
N ASN A 70 9.90 0.10 8.80
CA ASN A 70 9.71 -1.30 9.16
C ASN A 70 8.78 -1.87 8.10
N VAL A 71 9.27 -2.80 7.30
CA VAL A 71 8.52 -3.34 6.17
C VAL A 71 8.20 -4.80 6.45
N VAL A 72 6.93 -5.15 6.38
CA VAL A 72 6.47 -6.52 6.62
C VAL A 72 5.71 -7.02 5.41
N LEU A 73 6.08 -8.21 4.94
CA LEU A 73 5.44 -8.84 3.81
C LEU A 73 4.44 -9.87 4.33
N TRP A 74 3.17 -9.75 3.92
CA TRP A 74 2.14 -10.68 4.34
C TRP A 74 2.39 -12.05 3.72
N LYS A 75 2.22 -13.10 4.51
CA LYS A 75 2.31 -14.47 4.02
C LYS A 75 1.09 -15.23 4.52
N ALA A 76 0.60 -16.13 3.68
CA ALA A 76 -0.60 -16.89 4.01
C ALA A 76 -0.41 -17.75 5.24
N LEU A 77 0.78 -18.31 5.39
CA LEU A 77 1.06 -19.15 6.55
C LEU A 77 1.64 -18.28 7.66
N ILE A 78 0.95 -18.21 8.79
CA ILE A 78 1.38 -17.36 9.90
C ILE A 78 2.22 -18.21 10.85
N THR A 79 3.52 -18.10 10.71
CA THR A 79 4.45 -18.74 11.63
C THR A 79 4.65 -17.82 12.83
N LYS A 80 5.40 -18.27 13.82
CA LYS A 80 5.74 -17.42 14.95
C LYS A 80 6.50 -16.19 14.51
N GLU A 81 7.41 -16.36 13.57
CA GLU A 81 8.17 -15.25 13.04
C GLU A 81 7.28 -14.26 12.33
N GLN A 82 6.37 -14.75 11.52
CA GLN A 82 5.44 -13.90 10.80
C GLN A 82 4.56 -13.12 11.77
N LYS A 83 4.07 -13.80 12.81
CA LYS A 83 3.25 -13.12 13.80
C LYS A 83 4.01 -12.01 14.50
N SER A 84 5.27 -12.27 14.84
CA SER A 84 6.11 -11.27 15.47
C SER A 84 6.32 -10.07 14.54
N ASN A 85 6.56 -10.33 13.25
CA ASN A 85 6.72 -9.26 12.28
C ASN A 85 5.45 -8.43 12.13
N LEU A 86 4.30 -9.09 12.08
CA LEU A 86 3.04 -8.38 11.97
C LEU A 86 2.75 -7.55 13.21
N ASP A 87 3.08 -8.08 14.38
CA ASP A 87 2.87 -7.35 15.62
C ASP A 87 3.76 -6.10 15.68
N SER A 88 4.94 -6.17 15.08
CA SER A 88 5.86 -5.03 15.09
C SER A 88 5.27 -3.81 14.38
N LEU A 89 4.31 -4.02 13.49
CA LEU A 89 3.68 -2.91 12.79
C LEU A 89 2.84 -2.03 13.72
N PHE A 90 2.45 -2.57 14.87
CA PHE A 90 1.61 -1.83 15.82
C PHE A 90 2.41 -1.23 16.97
N GLU A 91 3.72 -1.37 16.96
CA GLU A 91 4.54 -0.74 17.98
C GLU A 91 4.48 0.76 17.83
N GLN A 92 4.47 1.45 18.95
CA GLN A 92 4.45 2.90 18.93
C GLN A 92 5.85 3.42 18.72
N ASN A 93 6.22 3.55 17.48
CA ASN A 93 7.52 4.07 17.11
C ASN A 93 7.30 5.19 16.12
N PHE A 94 7.40 6.42 16.59
CA PHE A 94 7.07 7.58 15.78
C PHE A 94 8.17 7.96 14.81
N THR A 95 9.31 7.30 14.87
CA THR A 95 10.42 7.61 13.98
C THR A 95 10.48 6.69 12.77
N LYS A 96 9.68 5.62 12.75
CA LYS A 96 9.72 4.67 11.65
C LYS A 96 8.39 4.64 10.92
N LEU A 97 8.47 4.61 9.61
CA LEU A 97 7.30 4.40 8.76
C LEU A 97 6.98 2.91 8.77
N GLN A 98 5.76 2.54 9.11
CA GLN A 98 5.34 1.14 9.16
C GLN A 98 4.69 0.79 7.82
N ILE A 99 5.24 -0.18 7.13
CA ILE A 99 4.77 -0.55 5.80
C ILE A 99 4.35 -2.01 5.78
N LEU A 100 3.09 -2.25 5.41
CA LEU A 100 2.56 -3.59 5.24
C LEU A 100 2.30 -3.83 3.76
N ILE A 101 2.80 -4.95 3.24
CA ILE A 101 2.60 -5.31 1.84
C ILE A 101 1.79 -6.60 1.79
N MET A 102 0.64 -6.56 1.11
CA MET A 102 -0.24 -7.72 1.02
C MET A 102 -0.53 -8.02 -0.44
N ASN A 103 -0.72 -9.31 -0.74
CA ASN A 103 -1.20 -9.67 -2.05
C ASN A 103 -2.72 -9.54 -2.07
N VAL A 104 -3.27 -9.24 -3.23
CA VAL A 104 -4.70 -8.97 -3.34
C VAL A 104 -5.53 -10.17 -2.92
N GLU A 105 -5.01 -11.37 -3.14
CA GLU A 105 -5.74 -12.59 -2.76
C GLU A 105 -5.93 -12.70 -1.25
N ALA A 106 -5.03 -12.12 -0.48
CA ALA A 106 -5.15 -12.14 0.98
C ALA A 106 -6.42 -11.42 1.44
N LEU A 107 -6.89 -10.45 0.66
CA LEU A 107 -8.09 -9.70 1.03
C LEU A 107 -9.37 -10.47 0.77
N SER A 108 -9.28 -11.65 0.16
CA SER A 108 -10.42 -12.55 0.03
C SER A 108 -10.49 -13.52 1.20
N THR A 109 -9.45 -13.56 2.04
CA THR A 109 -9.47 -14.41 3.22
C THR A 109 -9.88 -13.59 4.42
N ARG A 110 -10.51 -14.26 5.39
CA ARG A 110 -10.93 -13.58 6.59
C ARG A 110 -9.76 -13.02 7.37
N LYS A 111 -8.72 -13.83 7.52
CA LYS A 111 -7.55 -13.43 8.28
C LYS A 111 -6.87 -12.21 7.68
N GLY A 112 -6.67 -12.23 6.37
CA GLY A 112 -6.01 -11.09 5.71
C GLY A 112 -6.86 -9.84 5.75
N LEU A 113 -8.16 -9.99 5.49
CA LEU A 113 -9.05 -8.85 5.49
C LEU A 113 -9.14 -8.22 6.89
N ASP A 114 -9.26 -9.06 7.92
CA ASP A 114 -9.36 -8.55 9.28
C ASP A 114 -8.09 -7.81 9.69
N PHE A 115 -6.93 -8.34 9.29
CA PHE A 115 -5.67 -7.69 9.64
C PHE A 115 -5.54 -6.34 8.94
N ALA A 116 -5.89 -6.30 7.65
CA ALA A 116 -5.83 -5.04 6.90
C ALA A 116 -6.78 -4.01 7.51
N HIS A 117 -7.96 -4.46 7.89
CA HIS A 117 -8.96 -3.59 8.50
C HIS A 117 -8.43 -2.97 9.80
N GLN A 118 -7.84 -3.81 10.64
CA GLN A 118 -7.28 -3.34 11.89
C GLN A 118 -6.13 -2.36 11.67
N PHE A 119 -5.26 -2.70 10.73
CA PHE A 119 -4.11 -1.85 10.42
C PHE A 119 -4.56 -0.46 9.98
N LEU A 120 -5.52 -0.40 9.06
CA LEU A 120 -6.00 0.88 8.55
C LEU A 120 -6.79 1.67 9.59
N ASN A 121 -7.49 0.98 10.49
CA ASN A 121 -8.27 1.67 11.51
C ASN A 121 -7.42 2.34 12.58
N VAL A 122 -6.32 1.70 12.96
CA VAL A 122 -5.53 2.23 14.08
C VAL A 122 -4.37 3.09 13.66
N LYS A 123 -4.10 3.19 12.36
CA LYS A 123 -2.95 3.92 11.86
C LYS A 123 -3.37 5.07 10.98
N LYS A 124 -2.53 6.09 10.89
CA LYS A 124 -2.70 7.12 9.87
C LYS A 124 -2.05 6.59 8.62
N ALA A 125 -2.78 5.86 7.82
CA ALA A 125 -2.19 5.07 6.75
C ALA A 125 -2.57 5.58 5.38
N LEU A 126 -1.61 5.44 4.46
CA LEU A 126 -1.87 5.61 3.05
C LEU A 126 -2.15 4.22 2.48
N PHE A 127 -3.24 4.08 1.75
CA PHE A 127 -3.62 2.82 1.14
C PHE A 127 -3.32 2.89 -0.35
N ALA A 128 -2.47 2.01 -0.84
CA ALA A 128 -2.08 1.99 -2.25
C ALA A 128 -2.41 0.66 -2.88
N ILE A 129 -2.95 0.69 -4.09
CA ILE A 129 -3.23 -0.51 -4.86
C ILE A 129 -2.40 -0.45 -6.12
N ASP A 130 -1.57 -1.47 -6.32
CA ASP A 130 -0.76 -1.59 -7.50
C ASP A 130 -1.52 -2.45 -8.51
N GLU A 131 -1.72 -1.93 -9.70
CA GLU A 131 -2.37 -2.66 -10.76
C GLU A 131 -3.87 -2.60 -10.71
N SER A 132 -4.43 -1.72 -11.50
CA SER A 132 -5.87 -1.52 -11.50
C SER A 132 -6.66 -2.75 -11.93
N THR A 133 -5.99 -3.74 -12.55
CA THR A 133 -6.71 -4.93 -12.95
C THR A 133 -7.30 -5.67 -11.77
N THR A 134 -6.78 -5.44 -10.56
CA THR A 134 -7.32 -6.10 -9.39
C THR A 134 -8.71 -5.64 -9.05
N ILE A 135 -9.17 -4.53 -9.61
CA ILE A 135 -10.51 -4.01 -9.34
C ILE A 135 -11.36 -3.92 -10.59
N LYS A 136 -11.05 -4.76 -11.59
CA LYS A 136 -11.84 -4.74 -12.81
C LYS A 136 -13.26 -5.21 -12.66
N ASN A 137 -13.51 -6.16 -11.80
CA ASN A 137 -14.86 -6.71 -11.63
C ASN A 137 -15.49 -6.14 -10.37
N PRO A 138 -16.33 -5.11 -10.50
CA PRO A 138 -16.88 -4.46 -9.31
C PRO A 138 -17.75 -5.36 -8.46
N GLY A 139 -18.27 -6.44 -9.05
CA GLY A 139 -19.10 -7.35 -8.27
C GLY A 139 -18.33 -8.41 -7.51
N ALA A 140 -17.03 -8.55 -7.78
CA ALA A 140 -16.25 -9.58 -7.12
C ALA A 140 -16.08 -9.26 -5.64
N LYS A 141 -16.05 -10.30 -4.82
CA LYS A 141 -15.90 -10.13 -3.39
C LYS A 141 -14.64 -9.37 -3.04
N ARG A 142 -13.54 -9.71 -3.66
CA ARG A 142 -12.28 -9.06 -3.36
C ARG A 142 -12.28 -7.58 -3.78
N THR A 143 -12.96 -7.25 -4.88
CA THR A 143 -13.08 -5.86 -5.30
C THR A 143 -13.87 -5.06 -4.27
N LYS A 144 -14.98 -5.62 -3.81
CA LYS A 144 -15.78 -4.96 -2.79
C LYS A 144 -14.99 -4.77 -1.51
N ASN A 145 -14.20 -5.76 -1.12
CA ASN A 145 -13.38 -5.67 0.07
C ASN A 145 -12.34 -4.55 -0.07
N ILE A 146 -11.72 -4.45 -1.24
CA ILE A 146 -10.72 -3.41 -1.48
C ILE A 146 -11.35 -2.03 -1.40
N ILE A 147 -12.50 -1.86 -2.02
CA ILE A 147 -13.19 -0.58 -2.00
C ILE A 147 -13.54 -0.19 -0.57
N GLN A 148 -14.04 -1.13 0.19
CA GLN A 148 -14.40 -0.88 1.57
C GLN A 148 -13.19 -0.51 2.42
N LEU A 149 -12.08 -1.22 2.25
CA LEU A 149 -10.85 -0.91 2.96
C LEU A 149 -10.32 0.47 2.59
N SER A 150 -10.46 0.85 1.33
CA SER A 150 -9.90 2.11 0.88
C SER A 150 -10.50 3.30 1.63
N THR A 151 -11.72 3.17 2.12
CA THR A 151 -12.35 4.26 2.85
C THR A 151 -11.73 4.47 4.23
N LEU A 152 -10.98 3.48 4.72
CA LEU A 152 -10.33 3.58 6.02
C LEU A 152 -8.95 4.21 5.92
N GLY A 153 -8.37 4.24 4.74
CA GLY A 153 -7.07 4.87 4.56
C GLY A 153 -7.20 6.39 4.58
N LYS A 154 -6.26 7.04 5.23
CA LYS A 154 -6.27 8.48 5.25
C LYS A 154 -5.99 9.05 3.88
N TYR A 155 -5.13 8.40 3.13
CA TYR A 155 -4.82 8.76 1.75
C TYR A 155 -4.97 7.51 0.91
N ARG A 156 -5.40 7.68 -0.34
CA ARG A 156 -5.65 6.55 -1.24
C ARG A 156 -4.94 6.80 -2.56
N ARG A 157 -4.23 5.79 -3.04
CA ARG A 157 -3.49 5.89 -4.30
C ARG A 157 -3.73 4.64 -5.12
N ILE A 158 -3.94 4.81 -6.41
CA ILE A 158 -4.14 3.70 -7.33
C ILE A 158 -3.07 3.81 -8.41
N LEU A 159 -2.29 2.76 -8.59
CA LEU A 159 -1.28 2.72 -9.63
C LEU A 159 -1.77 1.78 -10.71
N THR A 160 -1.76 2.24 -11.94
CA THR A 160 -2.22 1.42 -13.04
C THR A 160 -1.27 1.57 -14.21
N GLY A 161 -1.02 0.47 -14.88
CA GLY A 161 -0.19 0.47 -16.07
C GLY A 161 -0.95 0.79 -17.34
N SER A 162 -2.27 0.90 -17.29
CA SER A 162 -3.01 1.29 -18.45
C SER A 162 -3.93 2.43 -18.14
N PRO A 163 -4.01 3.35 -19.05
CA PRO A 163 -4.87 4.49 -18.87
C PRO A 163 -6.30 4.04 -18.81
N VAL A 164 -7.03 4.73 -18.02
CA VAL A 164 -8.37 4.36 -17.91
C VAL A 164 -9.20 5.12 -18.83
N THR A 165 -8.65 5.57 -19.81
CA THR A 165 -9.32 6.39 -20.66
C THR A 165 -10.41 5.82 -21.34
N LYS A 166 -10.37 4.69 -21.58
CA LYS A 166 -11.24 4.11 -22.32
C LYS A 166 -12.40 4.21 -21.72
N SER A 167 -12.71 4.58 -21.39
CA SER A 167 -13.78 4.58 -21.03
C SER A 167 -14.35 4.74 -20.94
#